data_f192c37f28033d6063e02eb711adc867
#
_entry.id   f192c37f28033d6063e02eb711adc867
#
_cell.length_a   1.000
_cell.length_b   1.000
_cell.length_c   1.000
_cell.angle_alpha   90.00
_cell.angle_beta   90.00
_cell.angle_gamma   90.00
#
_symmetry.space_group_name_H-M   'P 1'
#
loop_
_entity.id
_entity.type
_entity.pdbx_description
1 polymer ?
#
loop_
_entity_poly.entity_id
_entity_poly.type
_entity_poly.pdbx_seq_one_letter_code
_entity_poly.pdbx_strand_id
1 'polypeptide(L)'
;MEQAVVVKKWQWSEKRFNIRDYLLEQQIIAEENQTVEGKRTEVDTMFNRLKRAIIEHFQERFENGREHEKMTWLTRQHEAITGVKTSVDWFKREIEEFLRKNNLLASSYPHCYSDIVEAAYQETYGLGPISTWWKHEHYENSQAARIIGTNIFFEIPGQLEELQEISYQSEADVLRVAKQLSLRNPTTSLNAHKPSLQIDMADGTRVTIIIPPWATRPTIIFRHYTVKRVTLEDISDFQTFPREVVQILRTISRGRGTTVLSGPVKSGKSTLLSAMIAERKTYDKMIIVQKDFDELKTSTYYPKHEVMEFIIDKNNMQEVFDLILRSDYEYMIVGELRSQEIEIFLKGAERGLPGAMTTYHTPDPEDIPSQMADLVIENQPGKDRRSQYERVAKNIHFAAVMEERKDRSKRLVKLVVFDWNPETREFKTHDLVVWDRKTDTWRYNNYIPDRVYNILDNYAPTETENMMKLLDRLTEANPIKKG
;
A
#
# COMPACT_ATOMS: atom_id res chain seq x y z
N MET A 1 45.15 -10.73 12.28
CA MET A 1 44.29 -11.94 12.42
C MET A 1 42.94 -11.61 11.86
N GLU A 2 42.74 -11.97 10.59
CA GLU A 2 41.50 -11.78 9.85
C GLU A 2 40.50 -12.81 10.32
N GLN A 3 39.38 -12.35 10.87
CA GLN A 3 38.22 -13.22 11.07
C GLN A 3 37.51 -13.42 9.73
N ALA A 4 37.71 -14.59 9.13
CA ALA A 4 37.01 -15.03 7.96
C ALA A 4 35.50 -15.21 8.33
N VAL A 5 34.64 -14.35 7.79
CA VAL A 5 33.20 -14.53 7.81
C VAL A 5 32.90 -15.71 6.90
N VAL A 6 32.59 -16.86 7.48
CA VAL A 6 32.12 -18.03 6.75
C VAL A 6 30.69 -17.76 6.27
N VAL A 7 30.57 -17.30 5.03
CA VAL A 7 29.27 -17.27 4.33
C VAL A 7 28.88 -18.71 3.99
N LYS A 8 28.09 -19.35 4.86
CA LYS A 8 27.47 -20.63 4.54
C LYS A 8 26.56 -20.47 3.31
N LYS A 9 26.92 -21.11 2.19
CA LYS A 9 26.07 -21.24 1.02
C LYS A 9 24.82 -22.04 1.39
N TRP A 10 23.68 -21.38 1.43
CA TRP A 10 22.38 -22.04 1.54
C TRP A 10 22.10 -22.76 0.24
N GLN A 11 22.02 -24.09 0.27
CA GLN A 11 21.56 -24.91 -0.87
C GLN A 11 20.05 -25.08 -0.76
N TRP A 12 19.33 -24.32 -1.57
CA TRP A 12 17.88 -24.47 -1.73
C TRP A 12 17.63 -25.51 -2.82
N SER A 13 16.79 -26.53 -2.53
CA SER A 13 16.42 -27.52 -3.53
C SER A 13 15.37 -26.96 -4.48
N GLU A 14 15.50 -27.27 -5.78
CA GLU A 14 14.52 -26.92 -6.82
C GLU A 14 13.21 -27.72 -6.73
N LYS A 15 13.05 -28.56 -5.72
CA LYS A 15 11.87 -29.41 -5.53
C LYS A 15 10.64 -28.56 -5.13
N ARG A 16 9.48 -28.97 -5.64
CA ARG A 16 8.16 -28.49 -5.17
C ARG A 16 8.14 -28.56 -3.65
N PHE A 17 7.53 -27.55 -3.02
CA PHE A 17 7.36 -27.47 -1.56
C PHE A 17 6.91 -28.85 -1.05
N ASN A 18 7.76 -29.44 -0.21
CA ASN A 18 7.48 -30.68 0.49
C ASN A 18 7.48 -30.36 1.97
N ILE A 19 6.36 -30.60 2.61
CA ILE A 19 6.16 -30.31 4.02
C ILE A 19 7.16 -31.04 4.92
N ARG A 20 7.61 -32.24 4.50
CA ARG A 20 8.61 -33.01 5.21
C ARG A 20 9.97 -32.30 5.19
N ASP A 21 10.34 -31.72 4.04
CA ASP A 21 11.58 -30.95 3.90
C ASP A 21 11.51 -29.67 4.73
N TYR A 22 10.33 -29.02 4.78
CA TYR A 22 10.07 -27.86 5.64
C TYR A 22 10.20 -28.19 7.13
N LEU A 23 9.64 -29.32 7.58
CA LEU A 23 9.67 -29.73 8.97
C LEU A 23 11.09 -30.19 9.39
N LEU A 24 11.80 -30.89 8.50
CA LEU A 24 13.22 -31.25 8.67
C LEU A 24 14.11 -29.99 8.76
N GLU A 25 13.90 -29.00 7.90
CA GLU A 25 14.60 -27.73 7.98
C GLU A 25 14.31 -26.99 9.29
N GLN A 26 13.07 -27.06 9.81
CA GLN A 26 12.75 -26.50 11.13
C GLN A 26 13.49 -27.19 12.27
N GLN A 27 13.69 -28.51 12.20
CA GLN A 27 14.50 -29.26 13.17
C GLN A 27 15.99 -28.89 13.07
N ILE A 28 16.54 -28.81 11.87
CA ILE A 28 17.95 -28.44 11.65
C ILE A 28 18.22 -27.01 12.16
N ILE A 29 17.31 -26.06 11.87
CA ILE A 29 17.39 -24.68 12.36
C ILE A 29 17.31 -24.63 13.90
N ALA A 30 16.48 -25.49 14.50
CA ALA A 30 16.37 -25.59 15.96
C ALA A 30 17.64 -26.17 16.60
N GLU A 31 18.33 -27.10 15.92
CA GLU A 31 19.60 -27.69 16.38
C GLU A 31 20.80 -26.74 16.18
N GLU A 32 20.86 -25.99 15.07
CA GLU A 32 21.92 -25.00 14.82
C GLU A 32 21.87 -23.83 15.83
N ASN A 33 20.70 -23.44 16.30
CA ASN A 33 20.54 -22.42 17.34
C ASN A 33 21.07 -22.83 18.72
N GLN A 34 21.43 -24.10 18.95
CA GLN A 34 22.06 -24.56 20.20
C GLN A 34 23.56 -24.20 20.28
N THR A 35 24.20 -23.87 19.18
CA THR A 35 25.65 -23.68 19.11
C THR A 35 26.12 -22.23 19.22
N VAL A 36 25.20 -21.24 19.32
CA VAL A 36 25.54 -19.82 19.52
C VAL A 36 25.35 -19.47 21.00
N GLU A 37 26.38 -19.65 21.80
CA GLU A 37 26.46 -19.20 23.19
C GLU A 37 26.52 -17.65 23.26
N GLY A 38 25.34 -17.02 23.44
CA GLY A 38 25.19 -15.69 24.03
C GLY A 38 24.30 -15.84 25.26
N LYS A 39 24.57 -15.12 26.33
CA LYS A 39 23.87 -15.18 27.64
C LYS A 39 22.33 -15.17 27.44
N ARG A 40 21.74 -16.35 27.26
CA ARG A 40 20.30 -16.56 27.25
C ARG A 40 19.80 -16.57 28.67
N THR A 41 18.73 -15.86 28.98
CA THR A 41 18.07 -15.93 30.27
C THR A 41 17.45 -17.34 30.45
N GLU A 42 17.32 -17.79 31.68
CA GLU A 42 16.71 -19.09 32.02
C GLU A 42 15.29 -19.23 31.50
N VAL A 43 14.56 -18.11 31.46
CA VAL A 43 13.20 -17.99 30.89
C VAL A 43 13.19 -18.32 29.39
N ASP A 44 14.12 -17.78 28.61
CA ASP A 44 14.19 -18.03 27.16
C ASP A 44 14.47 -19.51 26.87
N THR A 45 15.29 -20.15 27.70
CA THR A 45 15.62 -21.58 27.57
C THR A 45 14.41 -22.48 27.84
N MET A 46 13.62 -22.20 28.90
CA MET A 46 12.41 -22.94 29.23
C MET A 46 11.33 -22.74 28.18
N PHE A 47 11.11 -21.52 27.75
CA PHE A 47 10.11 -21.21 26.75
C PHE A 47 10.45 -21.82 25.37
N ASN A 48 11.71 -21.88 24.99
CA ASN A 48 12.14 -22.56 23.77
C ASN A 48 11.88 -24.07 23.80
N ARG A 49 12.01 -24.72 24.97
CA ARG A 49 11.62 -26.13 25.15
C ARG A 49 10.11 -26.30 24.99
N LEU A 50 9.32 -25.37 25.54
CA LEU A 50 7.87 -25.36 25.38
C LEU A 50 7.45 -25.21 23.91
N LYS A 51 8.05 -24.29 23.17
CA LYS A 51 7.81 -24.11 21.72
C LYS A 51 8.04 -25.42 20.95
N ARG A 52 9.16 -26.10 21.22
CA ARG A 52 9.47 -27.39 20.58
C ARG A 52 8.42 -28.44 20.88
N ALA A 53 8.05 -28.60 22.13
CA ALA A 53 7.04 -29.59 22.53
C ALA A 53 5.67 -29.34 21.85
N ILE A 54 5.28 -28.07 21.68
CA ILE A 54 4.07 -27.71 20.93
C ILE A 54 4.22 -28.08 19.44
N ILE A 55 5.33 -27.71 18.81
CA ILE A 55 5.59 -28.01 17.38
C ILE A 55 5.57 -29.53 17.16
N GLU A 56 6.27 -30.32 17.97
CA GLU A 56 6.32 -31.77 17.89
C GLU A 56 4.93 -32.40 18.03
N HIS A 57 4.15 -31.98 19.02
CA HIS A 57 2.78 -32.47 19.22
C HIS A 57 1.89 -32.25 18.01
N PHE A 58 1.94 -31.06 17.43
CA PHE A 58 1.14 -30.71 16.24
C PHE A 58 1.67 -31.37 14.96
N GLN A 59 2.98 -31.62 14.88
CA GLN A 59 3.60 -32.33 13.79
C GLN A 59 3.19 -33.81 13.78
N GLU A 60 3.23 -34.52 14.92
CA GLU A 60 2.74 -35.87 15.02
C GLU A 60 1.27 -36.00 14.59
N ARG A 61 0.44 -35.04 15.01
CA ARG A 61 -0.98 -35.03 14.63
C ARG A 61 -1.16 -34.79 13.14
N PHE A 62 -0.34 -33.93 12.54
CA PHE A 62 -0.33 -33.67 11.10
C PHE A 62 0.12 -34.89 10.31
N GLU A 63 1.21 -35.55 10.70
CA GLU A 63 1.75 -36.73 10.01
C GLU A 63 0.77 -37.90 10.02
N ASN A 64 0.08 -38.14 11.14
CA ASN A 64 -0.92 -39.17 11.32
C ASN A 64 -2.29 -38.87 10.69
N GLY A 65 -2.49 -37.62 10.21
CA GLY A 65 -3.75 -37.21 9.58
C GLY A 65 -3.91 -37.74 8.16
N ARG A 66 -5.17 -37.88 7.72
CA ARG A 66 -5.52 -38.21 6.32
C ARG A 66 -5.19 -37.03 5.39
N GLU A 67 -5.06 -37.27 4.08
CA GLU A 67 -4.70 -36.25 3.10
C GLU A 67 -5.62 -35.01 3.16
N HIS A 68 -6.92 -35.21 3.28
CA HIS A 68 -7.89 -34.12 3.44
C HIS A 68 -7.66 -33.30 4.74
N GLU A 69 -7.32 -33.97 5.84
CA GLU A 69 -7.04 -33.32 7.12
C GLU A 69 -5.76 -32.49 7.04
N LYS A 70 -4.75 -32.99 6.33
CA LYS A 70 -3.50 -32.27 6.05
C LYS A 70 -3.73 -31.01 5.23
N MET A 71 -4.54 -31.09 4.19
CA MET A 71 -4.90 -29.91 3.37
C MET A 71 -5.68 -28.88 4.18
N THR A 72 -6.63 -29.32 5.00
CA THR A 72 -7.39 -28.44 5.89
C THR A 72 -6.48 -27.77 6.92
N TRP A 73 -5.49 -28.49 7.45
CA TRP A 73 -4.51 -27.94 8.37
C TRP A 73 -3.69 -26.84 7.73
N LEU A 74 -3.13 -27.07 6.53
CA LEU A 74 -2.32 -26.08 5.80
C LEU A 74 -3.10 -24.81 5.48
N THR A 75 -4.35 -24.97 5.04
CA THR A 75 -5.25 -23.83 4.79
C THR A 75 -5.45 -23.04 6.06
N ARG A 76 -5.76 -23.71 7.18
CA ARG A 76 -5.99 -23.06 8.47
C ARG A 76 -4.72 -22.40 9.03
N GLN A 77 -3.56 -23.00 8.82
CA GLN A 77 -2.28 -22.41 9.22
C GLN A 77 -2.01 -21.12 8.45
N HIS A 78 -2.24 -21.12 7.14
CA HIS A 78 -2.11 -19.90 6.35
C HIS A 78 -3.12 -18.82 6.75
N GLU A 79 -4.37 -19.19 6.97
CA GLU A 79 -5.41 -18.28 7.45
C GLU A 79 -5.05 -17.66 8.82
N ALA A 80 -4.50 -18.48 9.72
CA ALA A 80 -4.08 -18.00 11.04
C ALA A 80 -2.92 -17.01 10.96
N ILE A 81 -1.87 -17.28 10.17
CA ILE A 81 -0.72 -16.37 10.03
C ILE A 81 -1.12 -15.07 9.32
N THR A 82 -2.10 -15.11 8.43
CA THR A 82 -2.64 -13.90 7.76
C THR A 82 -3.70 -13.17 8.58
N GLY A 83 -4.04 -13.66 9.78
CA GLY A 83 -4.89 -12.97 10.75
C GLY A 83 -6.39 -13.28 10.64
N VAL A 84 -6.80 -14.37 9.97
CA VAL A 84 -8.20 -14.83 9.97
C VAL A 84 -8.58 -15.31 11.37
N LYS A 85 -9.45 -14.55 12.04
CA LYS A 85 -9.77 -14.72 13.46
C LYS A 85 -10.19 -16.14 13.84
N THR A 86 -11.05 -16.78 13.05
CA THR A 86 -11.53 -18.15 13.32
C THR A 86 -10.40 -19.17 13.38
N SER A 87 -9.40 -19.04 12.51
CA SER A 87 -8.24 -19.91 12.44
C SER A 87 -7.22 -19.58 13.54
N VAL A 88 -7.03 -18.31 13.88
CA VAL A 88 -6.23 -17.88 15.04
C VAL A 88 -6.82 -18.44 16.34
N ASP A 89 -8.12 -18.27 16.57
CA ASP A 89 -8.80 -18.74 17.78
C ASP A 89 -8.77 -20.27 17.88
N TRP A 90 -8.78 -20.97 16.74
CA TRP A 90 -8.66 -22.43 16.72
C TRP A 90 -7.25 -22.86 17.18
N PHE A 91 -6.17 -22.29 16.64
CA PHE A 91 -4.81 -22.61 17.08
C PHE A 91 -4.59 -22.29 18.56
N LYS A 92 -5.08 -21.15 19.04
CA LYS A 92 -4.97 -20.77 20.45
C LYS A 92 -5.67 -21.76 21.37
N ARG A 93 -6.86 -22.24 21.02
CA ARG A 93 -7.58 -23.26 21.79
C ARG A 93 -6.80 -24.57 21.83
N GLU A 94 -6.32 -25.06 20.70
CA GLU A 94 -5.55 -26.32 20.65
C GLU A 94 -4.25 -26.19 21.48
N ILE A 95 -3.57 -25.06 21.42
CA ILE A 95 -2.38 -24.76 22.23
C ILE A 95 -2.77 -24.73 23.73
N GLU A 96 -3.85 -24.05 24.10
CA GLU A 96 -4.32 -24.00 25.48
C GLU A 96 -4.65 -25.39 26.03
N GLU A 97 -5.33 -26.22 25.25
CA GLU A 97 -5.62 -27.61 25.63
C GLU A 97 -4.35 -28.43 25.85
N PHE A 98 -3.36 -28.29 24.94
CA PHE A 98 -2.05 -28.93 25.10
C PHE A 98 -1.33 -28.46 26.38
N LEU A 99 -1.29 -27.16 26.64
CA LEU A 99 -0.64 -26.61 27.84
C LEU A 99 -1.33 -27.05 29.10
N ARG A 100 -2.66 -27.09 29.12
CA ARG A 100 -3.48 -27.54 30.26
C ARG A 100 -3.23 -29.02 30.57
N LYS A 101 -3.24 -29.87 29.53
CA LYS A 101 -3.05 -31.30 29.64
C LYS A 101 -1.67 -31.68 30.18
N ASN A 102 -0.67 -30.87 29.92
CA ASN A 102 0.71 -31.07 30.37
C ASN A 102 1.10 -30.22 31.58
N ASN A 103 0.15 -29.54 32.25
CA ASN A 103 0.38 -28.66 33.39
C ASN A 103 1.39 -27.53 33.12
N LEU A 104 1.40 -26.94 31.90
CA LEU A 104 2.35 -25.94 31.45
C LEU A 104 1.80 -24.50 31.42
N LEU A 105 0.54 -24.26 31.83
CA LEU A 105 -0.09 -22.92 31.82
C LEU A 105 0.63 -21.90 32.72
N ALA A 106 1.35 -22.34 33.74
CA ALA A 106 2.12 -21.46 34.62
C ALA A 106 3.59 -21.26 34.19
N SER A 107 3.95 -21.73 32.98
CA SER A 107 5.30 -21.57 32.48
C SER A 107 5.63 -20.10 32.18
N SER A 108 6.88 -19.73 32.34
CA SER A 108 7.37 -18.38 32.00
C SER A 108 7.36 -18.16 30.47
N TYR A 109 7.06 -16.94 30.06
CA TYR A 109 7.01 -16.54 28.65
C TYR A 109 7.56 -15.11 28.45
N PRO A 110 7.91 -14.69 27.23
CA PRO A 110 8.40 -13.33 26.94
C PRO A 110 7.37 -12.26 27.31
N HIS A 111 7.82 -11.21 28.00
CA HIS A 111 6.95 -10.12 28.53
C HIS A 111 6.23 -9.29 27.48
N CYS A 112 6.61 -9.37 26.20
CA CYS A 112 5.93 -8.67 25.12
C CYS A 112 4.54 -9.24 24.78
N TYR A 113 4.18 -10.42 25.32
CA TYR A 113 2.88 -11.08 25.11
C TYR A 113 1.98 -10.96 26.35
N SER A 114 0.66 -11.02 26.12
CA SER A 114 -0.35 -10.89 27.18
C SER A 114 -0.43 -12.09 28.12
N ASP A 115 -0.19 -13.29 27.59
CA ASP A 115 -0.28 -14.55 28.29
C ASP A 115 0.52 -15.64 27.58
N ILE A 116 0.62 -16.81 28.23
CA ILE A 116 1.41 -17.95 27.72
C ILE A 116 0.83 -18.55 26.43
N VAL A 117 -0.49 -18.54 26.25
CA VAL A 117 -1.16 -19.06 25.05
C VAL A 117 -0.87 -18.16 23.85
N GLU A 118 -0.97 -16.85 24.05
CA GLU A 118 -0.59 -15.85 23.05
C GLU A 118 0.88 -16.00 22.68
N ALA A 119 1.77 -16.06 23.66
CA ALA A 119 3.21 -16.23 23.43
C ALA A 119 3.50 -17.51 22.62
N ALA A 120 2.94 -18.64 23.05
CA ALA A 120 3.12 -19.92 22.38
C ALA A 120 2.58 -19.89 20.95
N TYR A 121 1.39 -19.32 20.71
CA TYR A 121 0.82 -19.18 19.38
C TYR A 121 1.70 -18.31 18.47
N GLN A 122 2.07 -17.11 18.92
CA GLN A 122 2.85 -16.17 18.12
C GLN A 122 4.22 -16.73 17.76
N GLU A 123 4.88 -17.43 18.67
CA GLU A 123 6.22 -17.95 18.47
C GLU A 123 6.26 -19.28 17.68
N THR A 124 5.12 -19.96 17.48
CA THR A 124 5.05 -21.22 16.72
C THR A 124 4.33 -21.06 15.39
N TYR A 125 3.09 -20.59 15.40
CA TYR A 125 2.20 -20.49 14.22
C TYR A 125 1.83 -19.07 13.84
N GLY A 126 2.15 -18.09 14.68
CA GLY A 126 1.90 -16.68 14.43
C GLY A 126 3.12 -15.92 13.90
N LEU A 127 3.01 -14.60 13.96
CA LEU A 127 4.00 -13.67 13.43
C LEU A 127 5.22 -13.46 14.37
N GLY A 128 5.19 -13.96 15.61
CA GLY A 128 6.23 -13.67 16.60
C GLY A 128 6.11 -12.25 17.18
N PRO A 129 7.25 -11.65 17.62
CA PRO A 129 7.25 -10.36 18.33
C PRO A 129 6.64 -9.20 17.55
N ILE A 130 6.70 -9.20 16.21
CA ILE A 130 6.07 -8.15 15.38
C ILE A 130 4.55 -8.04 15.61
N SER A 131 3.91 -9.10 16.10
CA SER A 131 2.46 -9.11 16.41
C SER A 131 2.04 -8.06 17.43
N THR A 132 2.99 -7.55 18.24
CA THR A 132 2.75 -6.47 19.19
C THR A 132 2.41 -5.15 18.50
N TRP A 133 2.77 -4.96 17.24
CA TRP A 133 2.39 -3.80 16.45
C TRP A 133 0.87 -3.61 16.37
N TRP A 134 0.10 -4.68 16.14
CA TRP A 134 -1.38 -4.65 16.10
C TRP A 134 -2.03 -4.34 17.45
N LYS A 135 -1.28 -4.49 18.54
CA LYS A 135 -1.74 -4.20 19.91
C LYS A 135 -1.20 -2.88 20.45
N HIS A 136 -0.38 -2.19 19.65
CA HIS A 136 0.21 -0.91 20.04
C HIS A 136 -0.87 0.16 20.14
N GLU A 137 -0.82 1.02 21.16
CA GLU A 137 -1.83 2.06 21.41
C GLU A 137 -2.02 3.03 20.22
N HIS A 138 -0.98 3.24 19.41
CA HIS A 138 -1.01 4.09 18.22
C HIS A 138 -1.15 3.29 16.91
N TYR A 139 -1.51 2.01 16.94
CA TYR A 139 -1.64 1.17 15.74
C TYR A 139 -2.53 1.79 14.67
N GLU A 140 -3.68 2.34 15.08
CA GLU A 140 -4.66 2.96 14.17
C GLU A 140 -4.08 4.11 13.32
N ASN A 141 -3.01 4.73 13.78
CA ASN A 141 -2.33 5.83 13.10
C ASN A 141 -0.96 5.42 12.54
N SER A 142 -0.50 4.20 12.82
CA SER A 142 0.75 3.66 12.33
C SER A 142 0.59 3.16 10.89
N GLN A 143 1.45 3.62 9.99
CA GLN A 143 1.36 3.27 8.58
C GLN A 143 2.21 2.05 8.20
N ALA A 144 3.22 1.73 8.98
CA ALA A 144 4.10 0.61 8.68
C ALA A 144 4.79 0.05 9.92
N ALA A 145 5.07 -1.26 9.85
CA ALA A 145 6.06 -1.92 10.70
C ALA A 145 7.05 -2.67 9.83
N ARG A 146 8.27 -2.85 10.30
CA ARG A 146 9.34 -3.51 9.54
C ARG A 146 10.13 -4.47 10.42
N ILE A 147 10.55 -5.56 9.81
CA ILE A 147 11.56 -6.48 10.34
C ILE A 147 12.76 -6.39 9.40
N ILE A 148 13.96 -6.11 9.94
CA ILE A 148 15.21 -6.08 9.18
C ILE A 148 16.24 -6.90 9.95
N GLY A 149 16.59 -8.07 9.44
CA GLY A 149 17.28 -9.08 10.22
C GLY A 149 16.43 -9.50 11.40
N THR A 150 16.90 -9.29 12.62
CA THR A 150 16.16 -9.57 13.86
C THR A 150 15.45 -8.33 14.44
N ASN A 151 15.79 -7.13 13.97
CA ASN A 151 15.29 -5.88 14.53
C ASN A 151 13.88 -5.56 14.03
N ILE A 152 13.08 -4.96 14.90
CA ILE A 152 11.69 -4.54 14.65
C ILE A 152 11.63 -3.01 14.72
N PHE A 153 10.89 -2.43 13.76
CA PHE A 153 10.67 -1.00 13.66
C PHE A 153 9.18 -0.72 13.51
N PHE A 154 8.63 0.22 14.29
CA PHE A 154 7.27 0.71 14.15
C PHE A 154 7.29 2.17 13.70
N GLU A 155 6.58 2.49 12.63
CA GLU A 155 6.37 3.85 12.20
C GLU A 155 5.17 4.45 12.94
N ILE A 156 5.47 5.21 14.02
CA ILE A 156 4.46 5.81 14.87
C ILE A 156 4.49 7.33 14.67
N PRO A 157 3.34 7.98 14.38
CA PRO A 157 3.28 9.42 14.22
C PRO A 157 3.82 10.16 15.44
N GLY A 158 4.67 11.15 15.20
CA GLY A 158 5.28 11.96 16.26
C GLY A 158 6.50 11.34 16.94
N GLN A 159 6.87 10.10 16.64
CA GLN A 159 8.09 9.47 17.12
C GLN A 159 9.16 9.47 16.02
N LEU A 160 10.38 9.88 16.37
CA LEU A 160 11.51 9.87 15.42
C LEU A 160 12.22 8.52 15.41
N GLU A 161 12.29 7.85 16.56
CA GLU A 161 12.90 6.53 16.69
C GLU A 161 11.85 5.45 16.47
N GLU A 162 12.07 4.64 15.47
CA GLU A 162 11.16 3.55 15.07
C GLU A 162 11.61 2.19 15.58
N LEU A 163 12.90 2.06 16.01
CA LEU A 163 13.47 0.83 16.54
C LEU A 163 12.80 0.46 17.87
N GLN A 164 12.33 -0.78 17.96
CA GLN A 164 11.69 -1.32 19.15
C GLN A 164 12.72 -2.05 20.03
N GLU A 165 12.48 -2.07 21.35
CA GLU A 165 13.28 -2.85 22.29
C GLU A 165 13.13 -4.37 22.09
N ILE A 166 11.98 -4.81 21.54
CA ILE A 166 11.71 -6.21 21.21
C ILE A 166 12.36 -6.58 19.88
N SER A 167 12.85 -7.81 19.78
CA SER A 167 13.46 -8.34 18.56
C SER A 167 13.23 -9.85 18.44
N TYR A 168 13.47 -10.39 17.25
CA TYR A 168 13.56 -11.83 17.05
C TYR A 168 14.84 -12.40 17.63
N GLN A 169 14.80 -13.65 18.10
CA GLN A 169 15.98 -14.31 18.65
C GLN A 169 17.02 -14.64 17.56
N SER A 170 16.57 -14.93 16.35
CA SER A 170 17.43 -15.25 15.21
C SER A 170 16.81 -14.84 13.87
N GLU A 171 17.64 -14.71 12.83
CA GLU A 171 17.15 -14.55 11.45
C GLU A 171 16.39 -15.80 10.95
N ALA A 172 16.64 -16.96 11.53
CA ALA A 172 15.90 -18.18 11.24
C ALA A 172 14.42 -18.07 11.67
N ASP A 173 14.14 -17.41 12.80
CA ASP A 173 12.76 -17.15 13.23
C ASP A 173 12.04 -16.21 12.27
N VAL A 174 12.73 -15.21 11.72
CA VAL A 174 12.19 -14.30 10.70
C VAL A 174 11.92 -15.05 9.39
N LEU A 175 12.83 -15.93 8.98
CA LEU A 175 12.63 -16.78 7.80
C LEU A 175 11.47 -17.77 7.98
N ARG A 176 11.24 -18.29 9.21
CA ARG A 176 10.05 -19.07 9.55
C ARG A 176 8.77 -18.28 9.25
N VAL A 177 8.69 -17.04 9.75
CA VAL A 177 7.52 -16.16 9.50
C VAL A 177 7.35 -15.90 8.00
N ALA A 178 8.43 -15.59 7.29
CA ALA A 178 8.42 -15.37 5.84
C ALA A 178 7.88 -16.59 5.08
N LYS A 179 8.34 -17.79 5.44
CA LYS A 179 7.89 -19.04 4.83
C LYS A 179 6.41 -19.33 5.14
N GLN A 180 5.98 -19.17 6.38
CA GLN A 180 4.57 -19.36 6.76
C GLN A 180 3.63 -18.41 6.02
N LEU A 181 4.01 -17.14 5.86
CA LEU A 181 3.25 -16.18 5.05
C LEU A 181 3.17 -16.59 3.57
N SER A 182 4.14 -17.36 3.07
CA SER A 182 4.18 -17.82 1.67
C SER A 182 3.38 -19.10 1.38
N LEU A 183 2.80 -19.78 2.37
CA LEU A 183 2.22 -21.13 2.24
C LEU A 183 1.03 -21.23 1.27
N ARG A 184 0.28 -20.17 1.02
CA ARG A 184 -0.91 -20.22 0.16
C ARG A 184 -0.63 -20.18 -1.32
N ASN A 185 0.58 -19.81 -1.74
CA ASN A 185 0.86 -19.65 -3.16
C ASN A 185 1.66 -20.86 -3.69
N PRO A 186 0.98 -21.92 -4.17
CA PRO A 186 1.64 -23.14 -4.67
C PRO A 186 2.54 -22.89 -5.88
N THR A 187 2.33 -21.76 -6.58
CA THR A 187 3.12 -21.38 -7.76
C THR A 187 4.27 -20.43 -7.42
N THR A 188 4.29 -19.88 -6.21
CA THR A 188 5.28 -18.88 -5.78
C THR A 188 5.84 -19.22 -4.41
N SER A 189 6.56 -20.34 -4.28
CA SER A 189 7.33 -20.59 -3.06
C SER A 189 8.48 -19.58 -2.95
N LEU A 190 8.58 -18.95 -1.79
CA LEU A 190 9.69 -18.06 -1.46
C LEU A 190 11.00 -18.86 -1.38
N ASN A 191 11.95 -18.59 -2.26
CA ASN A 191 13.23 -19.31 -2.35
C ASN A 191 14.31 -18.41 -2.99
N ALA A 192 15.54 -18.93 -3.15
CA ALA A 192 16.65 -18.18 -3.73
C ALA A 192 16.42 -17.71 -5.18
N HIS A 193 15.57 -18.36 -5.96
CA HIS A 193 15.23 -17.97 -7.34
C HIS A 193 14.08 -16.94 -7.34
N LYS A 194 13.19 -17.00 -6.35
CA LYS A 194 12.10 -16.06 -6.12
C LYS A 194 12.19 -15.54 -4.68
N PRO A 195 13.14 -14.66 -4.38
CA PRO A 195 13.42 -14.24 -3.00
C PRO A 195 12.54 -13.09 -2.51
N SER A 196 11.48 -12.76 -3.24
CA SER A 196 10.50 -11.75 -2.83
C SER A 196 9.08 -12.22 -3.04
N LEU A 197 8.19 -11.76 -2.16
CA LEU A 197 6.76 -12.06 -2.21
C LEU A 197 5.98 -10.86 -1.65
N GLN A 198 4.82 -10.60 -2.23
CA GLN A 198 3.84 -9.67 -1.67
C GLN A 198 2.53 -10.41 -1.41
N ILE A 199 1.92 -10.15 -0.27
CA ILE A 199 0.63 -10.71 0.12
C ILE A 199 -0.18 -9.67 0.88
N ASP A 200 -1.49 -9.87 0.98
CA ASP A 200 -2.35 -9.11 1.87
C ASP A 200 -2.80 -9.98 3.05
N MET A 201 -2.84 -9.37 4.23
CA MET A 201 -3.40 -9.99 5.44
C MET A 201 -4.93 -9.80 5.48
N ALA A 202 -5.59 -10.52 6.38
CA ALA A 202 -7.05 -10.48 6.50
C ALA A 202 -7.60 -9.08 6.87
N ASP A 203 -6.80 -8.25 7.56
CA ASP A 203 -7.14 -6.86 7.89
C ASP A 203 -6.82 -5.89 6.75
N GLY A 204 -6.27 -6.38 5.63
CA GLY A 204 -5.84 -5.58 4.49
C GLY A 204 -4.44 -4.97 4.65
N THR A 205 -3.69 -5.33 5.69
CA THR A 205 -2.27 -4.98 5.81
C THR A 205 -1.49 -5.67 4.69
N ARG A 206 -0.76 -4.90 3.89
CA ARG A 206 0.12 -5.42 2.84
C ARG A 206 1.46 -5.82 3.42
N VAL A 207 1.91 -7.03 3.09
CA VAL A 207 3.20 -7.55 3.50
C VAL A 207 4.10 -7.72 2.30
N THR A 208 5.27 -7.09 2.34
CA THR A 208 6.34 -7.30 1.35
C THR A 208 7.47 -8.05 2.03
N ILE A 209 7.83 -9.20 1.49
CA ILE A 209 8.89 -10.08 2.00
C ILE A 209 10.04 -10.06 1.01
N ILE A 210 11.27 -9.87 1.50
CA ILE A 210 12.49 -9.93 0.70
C ILE A 210 13.52 -10.72 1.52
N ILE A 211 14.02 -11.81 0.95
CA ILE A 211 15.03 -12.66 1.60
C ILE A 211 16.33 -12.70 0.78
N PRO A 212 17.43 -13.20 1.35
CA PRO A 212 18.64 -13.45 0.57
C PRO A 212 18.34 -14.32 -0.68
N PRO A 213 18.98 -14.07 -1.84
CA PRO A 213 20.10 -13.17 -2.06
C PRO A 213 19.75 -11.72 -2.44
N TRP A 214 18.47 -11.33 -2.56
CA TRP A 214 18.09 -9.97 -2.95
C TRP A 214 18.24 -8.97 -1.79
N ALA A 215 18.06 -9.41 -0.57
CA ALA A 215 18.41 -8.64 0.62
C ALA A 215 19.62 -9.29 1.31
N THR A 216 20.47 -8.52 1.96
CA THR A 216 21.59 -9.05 2.76
C THR A 216 21.12 -9.75 4.02
N ARG A 217 19.94 -9.39 4.52
CA ARG A 217 19.27 -9.93 5.70
C ARG A 217 17.79 -10.08 5.39
N PRO A 218 17.09 -11.07 5.98
CA PRO A 218 15.64 -11.18 5.77
C PRO A 218 14.93 -9.90 6.18
N THR A 219 14.07 -9.40 5.30
CA THR A 219 13.34 -8.15 5.49
C THR A 219 11.86 -8.40 5.23
N ILE A 220 11.00 -8.00 6.18
CA ILE A 220 9.55 -8.07 6.02
C ILE A 220 8.98 -6.69 6.35
N ILE A 221 8.19 -6.15 5.44
CA ILE A 221 7.58 -4.82 5.55
C ILE A 221 6.08 -4.99 5.60
N PHE A 222 5.46 -4.59 6.69
CA PHE A 222 4.01 -4.51 6.85
C PHE A 222 3.58 -3.06 6.59
N ARG A 223 2.61 -2.87 5.70
CA ARG A 223 2.01 -1.56 5.40
C ARG A 223 0.53 -1.60 5.73
N HIS A 224 0.16 -0.81 6.70
CA HIS A 224 -1.22 -0.61 7.06
C HIS A 224 -1.77 0.58 6.28
N TYR A 225 -2.72 0.32 5.41
CA TYR A 225 -3.39 1.38 4.67
C TYR A 225 -4.46 1.99 5.58
N THR A 226 -4.12 3.15 6.14
CA THR A 226 -5.02 3.91 7.01
C THR A 226 -6.01 4.78 6.24
N VAL A 227 -6.17 4.54 4.91
CA VAL A 227 -7.15 5.26 4.11
C VAL A 227 -8.53 4.85 4.60
N LYS A 228 -9.02 5.58 5.60
CA LYS A 228 -10.41 5.53 6.05
C LYS A 228 -11.26 6.25 5.01
N ARG A 229 -12.57 5.96 4.98
CA ARG A 229 -13.52 6.80 4.25
C ARG A 229 -13.36 8.23 4.75
N VAL A 230 -12.80 9.11 3.92
CA VAL A 230 -12.63 10.53 4.22
C VAL A 230 -13.30 11.35 3.14
N THR A 231 -13.89 12.46 3.55
CA THR A 231 -14.45 13.48 2.66
C THR A 231 -13.42 14.58 2.40
N LEU A 232 -13.67 15.44 1.42
CA LEU A 232 -12.85 16.65 1.21
C LEU A 232 -12.90 17.57 2.44
N GLU A 233 -14.03 17.60 3.14
CA GLU A 233 -14.20 18.32 4.40
C GLU A 233 -13.28 17.79 5.50
N ASP A 234 -13.22 16.46 5.68
CA ASP A 234 -12.33 15.84 6.68
C ASP A 234 -10.87 16.17 6.39
N ILE A 235 -10.45 16.12 5.10
CA ILE A 235 -9.08 16.47 4.69
C ILE A 235 -8.79 17.94 4.97
N SER A 236 -9.77 18.83 4.79
CA SER A 236 -9.67 20.24 5.15
C SER A 236 -9.57 20.44 6.67
N ASP A 237 -10.33 19.67 7.47
CA ASP A 237 -10.27 19.70 8.93
C ASP A 237 -8.92 19.23 9.47
N PHE A 238 -8.25 18.32 8.75
CA PHE A 238 -6.84 17.97 9.00
C PHE A 238 -5.85 19.07 8.56
N GLN A 239 -6.36 20.24 8.14
CA GLN A 239 -5.55 21.38 7.69
C GLN A 239 -4.66 21.09 6.47
N THR A 240 -5.01 20.12 5.66
CA THR A 240 -4.28 19.82 4.42
C THR A 240 -4.45 20.93 3.40
N PHE A 241 -5.60 21.56 3.38
CA PHE A 241 -5.96 22.78 2.63
C PHE A 241 -7.15 23.48 3.31
N PRO A 242 -7.40 24.78 3.01
CA PRO A 242 -8.51 25.52 3.62
C PRO A 242 -9.87 25.12 3.03
N ARG A 243 -10.95 25.42 3.74
CA ARG A 243 -12.32 25.03 3.37
C ARG A 243 -12.76 25.50 1.99
N GLU A 244 -12.25 26.63 1.54
CA GLU A 244 -12.54 27.18 0.22
C GLU A 244 -12.06 26.26 -0.90
N VAL A 245 -10.93 25.55 -0.71
CA VAL A 245 -10.38 24.59 -1.68
C VAL A 245 -11.27 23.36 -1.85
N VAL A 246 -12.08 23.00 -0.84
CA VAL A 246 -13.08 21.92 -0.93
C VAL A 246 -14.02 22.16 -2.12
N GLN A 247 -14.56 23.38 -2.25
CA GLN A 247 -15.46 23.71 -3.35
C GLN A 247 -14.76 23.63 -4.71
N ILE A 248 -13.51 24.06 -4.78
CA ILE A 248 -12.73 24.00 -6.03
C ILE A 248 -12.52 22.55 -6.46
N LEU A 249 -12.02 21.68 -5.55
CA LEU A 249 -11.78 20.26 -5.85
C LEU A 249 -13.08 19.51 -6.16
N ARG A 250 -14.17 19.82 -5.46
CA ARG A 250 -15.50 19.28 -5.73
C ARG A 250 -15.96 19.64 -7.13
N THR A 251 -15.82 20.89 -7.55
CA THR A 251 -16.19 21.34 -8.88
C THR A 251 -15.35 20.65 -9.95
N ILE A 252 -14.04 20.54 -9.75
CA ILE A 252 -13.15 19.81 -10.66
C ILE A 252 -13.60 18.35 -10.80
N SER A 253 -13.94 17.69 -9.68
CA SER A 253 -14.42 16.32 -9.71
C SER A 253 -15.74 16.19 -10.47
N ARG A 254 -16.77 16.94 -10.10
CA ARG A 254 -18.11 16.88 -10.70
C ARG A 254 -18.15 17.40 -12.14
N GLY A 255 -17.34 18.41 -12.44
CA GLY A 255 -17.18 19.00 -13.77
C GLY A 255 -16.29 18.19 -14.71
N ARG A 256 -15.91 16.97 -14.34
CA ARG A 256 -15.11 16.06 -15.18
C ARG A 256 -13.72 16.63 -15.56
N GLY A 257 -13.08 17.37 -14.67
CA GLY A 257 -11.69 17.76 -14.84
C GLY A 257 -10.77 16.53 -14.76
N THR A 258 -10.09 16.18 -15.86
CA THR A 258 -9.06 15.12 -15.84
C THR A 258 -7.91 15.57 -14.95
N THR A 259 -7.65 14.81 -13.87
CA THR A 259 -6.79 15.28 -12.77
C THR A 259 -5.69 14.27 -12.42
N VAL A 260 -4.47 14.77 -12.29
CA VAL A 260 -3.32 14.03 -11.76
C VAL A 260 -3.01 14.50 -10.34
N LEU A 261 -3.06 13.58 -9.38
CA LEU A 261 -2.66 13.85 -8.00
C LEU A 261 -1.18 13.47 -7.86
N SER A 262 -0.31 14.46 -7.69
CA SER A 262 1.14 14.27 -7.75
C SER A 262 1.82 14.53 -6.41
N GLY A 263 3.07 14.09 -6.29
CA GLY A 263 3.89 14.28 -5.09
C GLY A 263 4.59 13.00 -4.61
N PRO A 264 5.44 13.09 -3.58
CA PRO A 264 6.19 11.95 -3.06
C PRO A 264 5.33 10.84 -2.46
N VAL A 265 5.95 9.71 -2.17
CA VAL A 265 5.30 8.60 -1.43
C VAL A 265 4.80 9.10 -0.08
N LYS A 266 3.64 8.60 0.38
CA LYS A 266 3.01 8.96 1.67
C LYS A 266 2.51 10.42 1.77
N SER A 267 2.48 11.18 0.69
CA SER A 267 1.99 12.57 0.72
C SER A 267 0.46 12.72 0.80
N GLY A 268 -0.30 11.61 0.79
CA GLY A 268 -1.77 11.63 0.88
C GLY A 268 -2.51 11.67 -0.45
N LYS A 269 -1.84 11.38 -1.58
CA LYS A 269 -2.44 11.36 -2.93
C LYS A 269 -3.64 10.42 -3.05
N SER A 270 -3.48 9.15 -2.63
CA SER A 270 -4.55 8.14 -2.71
C SER A 270 -5.74 8.52 -1.83
N THR A 271 -5.50 9.15 -0.68
CA THR A 271 -6.55 9.67 0.21
C THR A 271 -7.34 10.80 -0.45
N LEU A 272 -6.64 11.76 -1.08
CA LEU A 272 -7.29 12.85 -1.80
C LEU A 272 -8.02 12.31 -3.05
N LEU A 273 -7.43 11.34 -3.77
CA LEU A 273 -8.09 10.67 -4.90
C LEU A 273 -9.41 10.02 -4.46
N SER A 274 -9.40 9.25 -3.36
CA SER A 274 -10.59 8.61 -2.81
C SER A 274 -11.67 9.64 -2.43
N ALA A 275 -11.29 10.75 -1.79
CA ALA A 275 -12.22 11.82 -1.45
C ALA A 275 -12.81 12.52 -2.69
N MET A 276 -12.01 12.73 -3.74
CA MET A 276 -12.50 13.29 -5.01
C MET A 276 -13.42 12.32 -5.76
N ILE A 277 -13.15 11.01 -5.71
CA ILE A 277 -14.05 9.98 -6.24
C ILE A 277 -15.41 10.06 -5.55
N ALA A 278 -15.43 10.22 -4.23
CA ALA A 278 -16.65 10.33 -3.43
C ALA A 278 -17.55 11.53 -3.82
N GLU A 279 -16.97 12.57 -4.40
CA GLU A 279 -17.74 13.74 -4.90
C GLU A 279 -18.48 13.49 -6.20
N ARG A 280 -18.20 12.38 -6.90
CA ARG A 280 -18.95 11.98 -8.10
C ARG A 280 -20.39 11.63 -7.74
N LYS A 281 -21.29 11.77 -8.71
CA LYS A 281 -22.68 11.36 -8.51
C LYS A 281 -22.76 9.83 -8.37
N THR A 282 -23.66 9.34 -7.54
CA THR A 282 -23.74 7.89 -7.24
C THR A 282 -24.15 7.05 -8.46
N TYR A 283 -24.78 7.65 -9.45
CA TYR A 283 -25.18 7.00 -10.69
C TYR A 283 -24.16 7.16 -11.83
N ASP A 284 -23.06 7.86 -11.59
CA ASP A 284 -21.97 7.92 -12.57
C ASP A 284 -21.26 6.57 -12.61
N LYS A 285 -21.17 5.98 -13.80
CA LYS A 285 -20.54 4.68 -14.01
C LYS A 285 -19.03 4.82 -14.01
N MET A 286 -18.38 4.29 -13.00
CA MET A 286 -16.94 4.41 -12.83
C MET A 286 -16.22 3.08 -13.04
N ILE A 287 -15.10 3.12 -13.75
CA ILE A 287 -14.12 2.06 -13.78
C ILE A 287 -12.90 2.50 -12.98
N ILE A 288 -12.47 1.64 -12.06
CA ILE A 288 -11.25 1.83 -11.27
C ILE A 288 -10.29 0.69 -11.61
N VAL A 289 -9.10 1.05 -12.08
CA VAL A 289 -8.04 0.11 -12.41
C VAL A 289 -6.90 0.28 -11.42
N GLN A 290 -6.53 -0.79 -10.73
CA GLN A 290 -5.45 -0.79 -9.75
C GLN A 290 -4.50 -1.94 -10.05
N LYS A 291 -3.22 -1.73 -9.78
CA LYS A 291 -2.19 -2.74 -10.03
C LYS A 291 -1.92 -3.55 -8.79
N ASP A 292 -1.90 -4.86 -8.98
CA ASP A 292 -1.58 -5.88 -7.98
C ASP A 292 -2.57 -5.95 -6.79
N PHE A 293 -3.20 -4.82 -6.38
CA PHE A 293 -4.00 -4.74 -5.15
C PHE A 293 -5.11 -3.69 -5.22
N ASP A 294 -6.18 -3.91 -4.45
CA ASP A 294 -7.25 -2.94 -4.22
C ASP A 294 -6.86 -1.98 -3.08
N GLU A 295 -6.21 -0.85 -3.42
CA GLU A 295 -5.82 0.18 -2.45
C GLU A 295 -6.97 1.13 -2.10
N LEU A 296 -7.80 1.46 -3.09
CA LEU A 296 -8.84 2.48 -2.94
C LEU A 296 -10.08 1.94 -2.23
N LYS A 297 -10.35 0.62 -2.32
CA LYS A 297 -11.50 -0.05 -1.71
C LYS A 297 -12.81 0.72 -1.93
N THR A 298 -12.99 1.25 -3.15
CA THR A 298 -14.04 2.23 -3.45
C THR A 298 -15.43 1.65 -3.25
N SER A 299 -15.68 0.42 -3.71
CA SER A 299 -16.98 -0.27 -3.49
C SER A 299 -17.27 -0.50 -2.02
N THR A 300 -16.23 -0.71 -1.19
CA THR A 300 -16.37 -0.86 0.27
C THR A 300 -16.70 0.47 0.96
N TYR A 301 -15.98 1.54 0.61
CA TYR A 301 -16.15 2.84 1.27
C TYR A 301 -17.35 3.63 0.75
N TYR A 302 -17.70 3.44 -0.52
CA TYR A 302 -18.77 4.15 -1.20
C TYR A 302 -19.75 3.18 -1.88
N PRO A 303 -20.45 2.31 -1.12
CA PRO A 303 -21.27 1.21 -1.65
C PRO A 303 -22.50 1.67 -2.46
N LYS A 304 -22.77 2.98 -2.48
CA LYS A 304 -23.87 3.55 -3.29
C LYS A 304 -23.42 4.01 -4.68
N HIS A 305 -22.12 4.05 -4.95
CA HIS A 305 -21.60 4.43 -6.26
C HIS A 305 -21.60 3.21 -7.20
N GLU A 306 -21.89 3.45 -8.47
CA GLU A 306 -21.80 2.42 -9.51
C GLU A 306 -20.33 2.28 -9.96
N VAL A 307 -19.62 1.31 -9.38
CA VAL A 307 -18.16 1.15 -9.56
C VAL A 307 -17.84 -0.27 -10.02
N MET A 308 -17.08 -0.37 -11.09
CA MET A 308 -16.41 -1.60 -11.53
C MET A 308 -14.93 -1.50 -11.18
N GLU A 309 -14.43 -2.35 -10.26
CA GLU A 309 -13.02 -2.39 -9.82
C GLU A 309 -12.29 -3.54 -10.50
N PHE A 310 -11.17 -3.22 -11.13
CA PHE A 310 -10.28 -4.17 -11.81
C PHE A 310 -8.91 -4.16 -11.17
N ILE A 311 -8.43 -5.36 -10.84
CA ILE A 311 -7.04 -5.56 -10.41
C ILE A 311 -6.26 -6.11 -11.59
N ILE A 312 -5.22 -5.39 -11.99
CA ILE A 312 -4.33 -5.78 -13.07
C ILE A 312 -2.96 -6.17 -12.53
N ASP A 313 -2.34 -7.09 -13.22
CA ASP A 313 -0.93 -7.43 -13.08
C ASP A 313 -0.25 -7.47 -14.46
N LYS A 314 1.02 -7.80 -14.50
CA LYS A 314 1.76 -7.90 -15.76
C LYS A 314 1.26 -9.02 -16.70
N ASN A 315 0.46 -9.99 -16.21
CA ASN A 315 0.00 -11.13 -16.99
C ASN A 315 -1.40 -10.87 -17.58
N ASN A 316 -2.27 -10.13 -16.90
CA ASN A 316 -3.67 -9.92 -17.29
C ASN A 316 -3.97 -8.51 -17.85
N MET A 317 -3.00 -7.60 -17.82
CA MET A 317 -3.22 -6.18 -18.14
C MET A 317 -3.87 -5.97 -19.51
N GLN A 318 -3.38 -6.64 -20.57
CA GLN A 318 -3.91 -6.47 -21.91
C GLN A 318 -5.33 -7.00 -22.03
N GLU A 319 -5.63 -8.16 -21.44
CA GLU A 319 -6.95 -8.77 -21.47
C GLU A 319 -7.97 -7.92 -20.72
N VAL A 320 -7.63 -7.49 -19.50
CA VAL A 320 -8.48 -6.59 -18.70
C VAL A 320 -8.71 -5.27 -19.42
N PHE A 321 -7.67 -4.72 -20.05
CA PHE A 321 -7.80 -3.50 -20.84
C PHE A 321 -8.80 -3.64 -22.00
N ASP A 322 -8.75 -4.75 -22.74
CA ASP A 322 -9.69 -5.02 -23.84
C ASP A 322 -11.13 -5.17 -23.33
N LEU A 323 -11.32 -5.71 -22.12
CA LEU A 323 -12.63 -5.78 -21.45
C LEU A 323 -13.13 -4.38 -21.05
N ILE A 324 -12.27 -3.57 -20.43
CA ILE A 324 -12.59 -2.19 -20.04
C ILE A 324 -13.05 -1.37 -21.25
N LEU A 325 -12.37 -1.51 -22.38
CA LEU A 325 -12.72 -0.77 -23.61
C LEU A 325 -14.09 -1.09 -24.18
N ARG A 326 -14.68 -2.22 -23.80
CA ARG A 326 -16.01 -2.69 -24.22
C ARG A 326 -17.07 -2.46 -23.15
N SER A 327 -16.65 -2.04 -21.95
CA SER A 327 -17.53 -1.80 -20.82
C SER A 327 -18.25 -0.45 -20.97
N ASP A 328 -19.44 -0.36 -20.39
CA ASP A 328 -20.23 0.87 -20.33
C ASP A 328 -19.78 1.67 -19.10
N TYR A 329 -19.03 2.76 -19.32
CA TYR A 329 -18.54 3.63 -18.24
C TYR A 329 -18.46 5.08 -18.68
N GLU A 330 -18.48 5.99 -17.71
CA GLU A 330 -18.37 7.44 -17.90
C GLU A 330 -17.05 8.02 -17.38
N TYR A 331 -16.42 7.33 -16.42
CA TYR A 331 -15.17 7.75 -15.79
C TYR A 331 -14.18 6.60 -15.72
N MET A 332 -12.94 6.93 -15.91
CA MET A 332 -11.84 6.00 -15.67
C MET A 332 -10.88 6.57 -14.62
N ILE A 333 -10.62 5.75 -13.62
CA ILE A 333 -9.67 6.06 -12.56
C ILE A 333 -8.60 4.98 -12.59
N VAL A 334 -7.34 5.42 -12.64
CA VAL A 334 -6.18 4.53 -12.50
C VAL A 334 -5.51 4.87 -11.18
N GLY A 335 -5.47 3.91 -10.26
CA GLY A 335 -5.01 4.17 -8.89
C GLY A 335 -3.64 4.82 -8.83
N GLU A 336 -2.68 4.32 -9.61
CA GLU A 336 -1.34 4.87 -9.71
C GLU A 336 -0.71 4.57 -11.08
N LEU A 337 0.04 5.55 -11.61
CA LEU A 337 0.82 5.37 -12.84
C LEU A 337 2.29 5.12 -12.50
N ARG A 338 2.77 3.93 -12.86
CA ARG A 338 4.18 3.55 -12.67
C ARG A 338 4.85 3.04 -13.94
N SER A 339 4.07 2.51 -14.88
CA SER A 339 4.57 1.87 -16.10
C SER A 339 3.50 1.82 -17.19
N GLN A 340 3.04 0.64 -17.56
CA GLN A 340 2.08 0.40 -18.67
C GLN A 340 0.68 0.95 -18.40
N GLU A 341 0.32 1.18 -17.15
CA GLU A 341 -0.96 1.77 -16.73
C GLU A 341 -1.23 3.13 -17.37
N ILE A 342 -0.18 3.83 -17.80
CA ILE A 342 -0.28 5.12 -18.50
C ILE A 342 -1.12 5.02 -19.79
N GLU A 343 -1.00 3.92 -20.53
CA GLU A 343 -1.80 3.74 -21.76
C GLU A 343 -3.30 3.56 -21.45
N ILE A 344 -3.63 2.88 -20.36
CA ILE A 344 -5.01 2.72 -19.91
C ILE A 344 -5.59 4.10 -19.57
N PHE A 345 -4.87 4.88 -18.78
CA PHE A 345 -5.26 6.22 -18.37
C PHE A 345 -5.47 7.16 -19.58
N LEU A 346 -4.50 7.22 -20.48
CA LEU A 346 -4.58 8.11 -21.65
C LEU A 346 -5.70 7.72 -22.59
N LYS A 347 -5.86 6.44 -22.91
CA LYS A 347 -6.96 5.97 -23.77
C LYS A 347 -8.33 6.19 -23.14
N GLY A 348 -8.44 6.10 -21.82
CA GLY A 348 -9.65 6.50 -21.09
C GLY A 348 -9.98 7.97 -21.30
N ALA A 349 -8.99 8.85 -21.10
CA ALA A 349 -9.15 10.29 -21.28
C ALA A 349 -9.45 10.70 -22.73
N GLU A 350 -8.93 9.96 -23.73
CA GLU A 350 -9.09 10.27 -25.16
C GLU A 350 -10.44 9.88 -25.77
N ARG A 351 -11.20 9.00 -25.13
CA ARG A 351 -12.46 8.48 -25.69
C ARG A 351 -13.65 9.42 -25.62
N GLY A 352 -13.41 10.70 -25.33
CA GLY A 352 -14.44 11.72 -25.25
C GLY A 352 -15.20 11.73 -23.93
N LEU A 353 -14.74 10.97 -22.94
CA LEU A 353 -15.26 10.96 -21.57
C LEU A 353 -14.24 11.61 -20.64
N PRO A 354 -14.22 12.96 -20.50
CA PRO A 354 -13.31 13.64 -19.61
C PRO A 354 -13.58 13.28 -18.16
N GLY A 355 -12.58 13.53 -17.29
CA GLY A 355 -12.73 13.28 -15.86
C GLY A 355 -11.93 12.09 -15.34
N ALA A 356 -11.01 11.55 -16.13
CA ALA A 356 -10.07 10.55 -15.65
C ALA A 356 -9.24 11.10 -14.48
N MET A 357 -8.97 10.25 -13.49
CA MET A 357 -8.13 10.60 -12.34
C MET A 357 -7.06 9.55 -12.10
N THR A 358 -5.91 10.00 -11.59
CA THR A 358 -4.82 9.10 -11.22
C THR A 358 -3.88 9.72 -10.20
N THR A 359 -3.02 8.89 -9.57
CA THR A 359 -1.88 9.38 -8.80
C THR A 359 -0.57 9.18 -9.57
N TYR A 360 0.37 10.09 -9.37
CA TYR A 360 1.68 10.06 -10.00
C TYR A 360 2.78 10.56 -9.08
N HIS A 361 4.00 10.04 -9.25
CA HIS A 361 5.14 10.41 -8.42
C HIS A 361 6.01 11.46 -9.09
N THR A 362 5.60 12.73 -9.01
CA THR A 362 6.44 13.87 -9.38
C THR A 362 6.09 15.07 -8.48
N PRO A 363 7.07 15.87 -8.06
CA PRO A 363 6.82 17.12 -7.33
C PRO A 363 6.45 18.29 -8.26
N ASP A 364 6.86 18.23 -9.52
CA ASP A 364 6.76 19.33 -10.48
C ASP A 364 5.69 19.02 -11.53
N PRO A 365 4.54 19.71 -11.51
CA PRO A 365 3.44 19.46 -12.43
C PRO A 365 3.77 19.80 -13.89
N GLU A 366 4.70 20.71 -14.11
CA GLU A 366 5.19 21.10 -15.44
C GLU A 366 5.86 19.93 -16.18
N ASP A 367 6.46 19.00 -15.42
CA ASP A 367 7.15 17.83 -15.95
C ASP A 367 6.22 16.65 -16.28
N ILE A 368 4.98 16.68 -15.82
CA ILE A 368 4.03 15.58 -16.01
C ILE A 368 3.93 15.15 -17.48
N PRO A 369 3.73 16.07 -18.47
CA PRO A 369 3.61 15.63 -19.85
C PRO A 369 4.88 14.97 -20.40
N SER A 370 6.05 15.47 -20.01
CA SER A 370 7.34 14.91 -20.44
C SER A 370 7.58 13.54 -19.85
N GLN A 371 7.46 13.41 -18.53
CA GLN A 371 7.70 12.14 -17.82
C GLN A 371 6.69 11.06 -18.20
N MET A 372 5.41 11.42 -18.38
CA MET A 372 4.40 10.46 -18.84
C MET A 372 4.62 10.04 -20.30
N ALA A 373 5.09 10.95 -21.17
CA ALA A 373 5.47 10.59 -22.53
C ALA A 373 6.64 9.60 -22.54
N ASP A 374 7.63 9.80 -21.66
CA ASP A 374 8.77 8.89 -21.53
C ASP A 374 8.32 7.49 -21.05
N LEU A 375 7.39 7.41 -20.09
CA LEU A 375 6.79 6.13 -19.69
C LEU A 375 6.08 5.41 -20.84
N VAL A 376 5.39 6.13 -21.72
CA VAL A 376 4.78 5.54 -22.92
C VAL A 376 5.85 4.96 -23.84
N ILE A 377 6.95 5.69 -24.08
CA ILE A 377 8.04 5.25 -24.95
C ILE A 377 8.78 4.04 -24.37
N GLU A 378 9.04 4.04 -23.07
CA GLU A 378 9.65 2.89 -22.38
C GLU A 378 8.87 1.60 -22.58
N ASN A 379 7.54 1.68 -22.56
CA ASN A 379 6.66 0.53 -22.71
C ASN A 379 6.34 0.19 -24.18
N GLN A 380 6.42 1.16 -25.08
CA GLN A 380 6.13 1.01 -26.51
C GLN A 380 7.20 1.72 -27.35
N PRO A 381 8.39 1.12 -27.46
CA PRO A 381 9.47 1.67 -28.29
C PRO A 381 9.00 1.81 -29.74
N GLY A 382 9.30 2.94 -30.35
CA GLY A 382 8.91 3.27 -31.74
C GLY A 382 7.78 4.29 -31.87
N LYS A 383 7.14 4.69 -30.77
CA LYS A 383 6.27 5.87 -30.75
C LYS A 383 7.10 7.15 -30.76
N ASP A 384 6.57 8.18 -31.45
CA ASP A 384 7.19 9.49 -31.45
C ASP A 384 6.97 10.22 -30.10
N ARG A 385 8.06 10.60 -29.44
CA ARG A 385 8.05 11.23 -28.12
C ARG A 385 7.25 12.54 -28.09
N ARG A 386 7.40 13.37 -29.12
CA ARG A 386 6.69 14.65 -29.21
C ARG A 386 5.19 14.43 -29.31
N SER A 387 4.77 13.47 -30.13
CA SER A 387 3.36 13.10 -30.25
C SER A 387 2.79 12.61 -28.90
N GLN A 388 3.54 11.83 -28.12
CA GLN A 388 3.10 11.39 -26.80
C GLN A 388 3.04 12.53 -25.79
N TYR A 389 4.02 13.44 -25.80
CA TYR A 389 4.00 14.66 -24.98
C TYR A 389 2.74 15.50 -25.25
N GLU A 390 2.46 15.80 -26.52
CA GLU A 390 1.26 16.56 -26.93
C GLU A 390 -0.02 15.82 -26.52
N ARG A 391 -0.03 14.50 -26.64
CA ARG A 391 -1.14 13.64 -26.24
C ARG A 391 -1.43 13.75 -24.74
N VAL A 392 -0.40 13.74 -23.89
CA VAL A 392 -0.55 13.91 -22.44
C VAL A 392 -1.01 15.33 -22.11
N ALA A 393 -0.30 16.34 -22.65
CA ALA A 393 -0.56 17.75 -22.37
C ALA A 393 -2.00 18.19 -22.70
N LYS A 394 -2.58 17.65 -23.78
CA LYS A 394 -3.95 18.00 -24.16
C LYS A 394 -5.04 17.28 -23.37
N ASN A 395 -4.74 16.12 -22.76
CA ASN A 395 -5.76 15.29 -22.09
C ASN A 395 -5.81 15.46 -20.57
N ILE A 396 -4.79 16.07 -19.96
CA ILE A 396 -4.80 16.44 -18.55
C ILE A 396 -5.29 17.89 -18.41
N HIS A 397 -6.14 18.14 -17.41
CA HIS A 397 -6.70 19.47 -17.14
C HIS A 397 -6.14 20.06 -15.85
N PHE A 398 -5.93 19.25 -14.82
CA PHE A 398 -5.47 19.69 -13.51
C PHE A 398 -4.39 18.79 -12.95
N ALA A 399 -3.52 19.38 -12.15
CA ALA A 399 -2.63 18.64 -11.26
C ALA A 399 -2.73 19.19 -9.83
N ALA A 400 -2.88 18.29 -8.85
CA ALA A 400 -2.87 18.62 -7.43
C ALA A 400 -1.61 18.04 -6.79
N VAL A 401 -0.71 18.90 -6.32
CA VAL A 401 0.59 18.52 -5.76
C VAL A 401 0.48 18.42 -4.25
N MET A 402 0.76 17.24 -3.73
CA MET A 402 0.69 16.92 -2.30
C MET A 402 2.09 16.72 -1.71
N GLU A 403 2.28 17.15 -0.47
CA GLU A 403 3.53 16.98 0.27
C GLU A 403 3.26 16.52 1.71
N GLU A 404 4.20 15.73 2.26
CA GLU A 404 4.28 15.42 3.68
C GLU A 404 5.27 16.38 4.35
N ARG A 405 4.86 17.06 5.41
CA ARG A 405 5.73 17.89 6.25
C ARG A 405 6.56 17.03 7.22
N LYS A 406 7.55 17.65 7.86
CA LYS A 406 8.38 16.98 8.87
C LYS A 406 7.59 16.43 10.07
N ASP A 407 6.48 17.09 10.42
CA ASP A 407 5.55 16.67 11.47
C ASP A 407 4.55 15.58 11.01
N ARG A 408 4.75 15.03 9.80
CA ARG A 408 3.87 14.05 9.16
C ARG A 408 2.51 14.58 8.69
N SER A 409 2.20 15.85 8.94
CA SER A 409 0.99 16.47 8.36
C SER A 409 1.09 16.59 6.83
N LYS A 410 -0.05 16.58 6.16
CA LYS A 410 -0.11 16.67 4.69
C LYS A 410 -0.47 18.09 4.28
N ARG A 411 0.00 18.52 3.11
CA ARG A 411 -0.37 19.81 2.53
C ARG A 411 -0.61 19.68 1.03
N LEU A 412 -1.66 20.33 0.55
CA LEU A 412 -1.81 20.67 -0.85
C LEU A 412 -0.88 21.83 -1.16
N VAL A 413 0.23 21.55 -1.82
CA VAL A 413 1.27 22.55 -2.13
C VAL A 413 0.86 23.44 -3.28
N LYS A 414 0.31 22.81 -4.33
CA LYS A 414 -0.19 23.49 -5.52
C LYS A 414 -1.43 22.78 -6.07
N LEU A 415 -2.34 23.56 -6.61
CA LEU A 415 -3.34 23.12 -7.58
C LEU A 415 -3.09 23.91 -8.86
N VAL A 416 -2.87 23.20 -9.95
CA VAL A 416 -2.44 23.76 -11.23
C VAL A 416 -3.45 23.42 -12.32
N VAL A 417 -3.76 24.34 -13.19
CA VAL A 417 -4.50 24.09 -14.42
C VAL A 417 -3.55 24.02 -15.62
N PHE A 418 -3.80 23.06 -16.51
CA PHE A 418 -3.04 22.82 -17.71
C PHE A 418 -3.65 23.58 -18.89
N ASP A 419 -2.84 24.39 -19.53
CA ASP A 419 -3.21 25.18 -20.70
C ASP A 419 -2.50 24.62 -21.95
N TRP A 420 -3.26 23.96 -22.79
CA TRP A 420 -2.81 23.44 -24.08
C TRP A 420 -3.39 24.28 -25.20
N ASN A 421 -2.50 24.92 -25.97
CA ASN A 421 -2.89 25.64 -27.18
C ASN A 421 -2.76 24.71 -28.40
N PRO A 422 -3.87 24.33 -29.08
CA PRO A 422 -3.81 23.42 -30.22
C PRO A 422 -3.20 24.05 -31.50
N GLU A 423 -3.20 25.39 -31.64
CA GLU A 423 -2.68 26.07 -32.80
C GLU A 423 -1.15 26.17 -32.75
N THR A 424 -0.61 26.63 -31.62
CA THR A 424 0.84 26.76 -31.40
C THR A 424 1.49 25.44 -30.94
N ARG A 425 0.69 24.46 -30.48
CA ARG A 425 1.16 23.22 -29.82
C ARG A 425 2.04 23.49 -28.61
N GLU A 426 1.74 24.57 -27.90
CA GLU A 426 2.40 24.94 -26.66
C GLU A 426 1.60 24.50 -25.45
N PHE A 427 2.34 24.08 -24.44
CA PHE A 427 1.83 23.71 -23.14
C PHE A 427 2.33 24.70 -22.09
N LYS A 428 1.43 25.16 -21.24
CA LYS A 428 1.72 25.99 -20.06
C LYS A 428 0.93 25.50 -18.87
N THR A 429 1.40 25.81 -17.69
CA THR A 429 0.68 25.60 -16.43
C THR A 429 0.38 26.93 -15.79
N HIS A 430 -0.77 27.02 -15.11
CA HIS A 430 -1.13 28.17 -14.29
C HIS A 430 -1.50 27.69 -12.90
N ASP A 431 -0.81 28.23 -11.91
CA ASP A 431 -1.11 27.96 -10.51
C ASP A 431 -2.48 28.57 -10.15
N LEU A 432 -3.42 27.78 -9.64
CA LEU A 432 -4.71 28.23 -9.11
C LEU A 432 -4.67 28.42 -7.61
N VAL A 433 -3.99 27.49 -6.91
CA VAL A 433 -3.83 27.52 -5.46
C VAL A 433 -2.39 27.19 -5.14
N VAL A 434 -1.72 28.00 -4.34
CA VAL A 434 -0.33 27.78 -3.91
C VAL A 434 -0.20 27.95 -2.41
N TRP A 435 0.39 27.01 -1.75
CA TRP A 435 0.72 27.09 -0.34
C TRP A 435 1.99 27.92 -0.10
N ASP A 436 1.87 28.98 0.68
CA ASP A 436 3.00 29.77 1.14
C ASP A 436 3.56 29.15 2.44
N ARG A 437 4.70 28.45 2.30
CA ARG A 437 5.35 27.76 3.43
C ARG A 437 5.77 28.66 4.59
N LYS A 438 6.00 29.96 4.32
CA LYS A 438 6.48 30.93 5.33
C LYS A 438 5.36 31.41 6.25
N THR A 439 4.17 31.56 5.68
CA THR A 439 3.00 32.08 6.40
C THR A 439 2.01 30.98 6.78
N ASP A 440 2.20 29.74 6.29
CA ASP A 440 1.27 28.61 6.36
C ASP A 440 -0.15 28.98 5.87
N THR A 441 -0.21 29.75 4.79
CA THR A 441 -1.44 30.22 4.14
C THR A 441 -1.44 29.89 2.66
N TRP A 442 -2.61 29.99 2.02
CA TRP A 442 -2.75 29.74 0.59
C TRP A 442 -2.99 31.03 -0.18
N ARG A 443 -2.44 31.09 -1.40
CA ARG A 443 -2.60 32.16 -2.37
C ARG A 443 -3.33 31.62 -3.58
N TYR A 444 -4.03 32.49 -4.29
CA TYR A 444 -4.97 32.10 -5.33
C TYR A 444 -4.79 32.86 -6.62
N ASN A 445 -5.23 32.25 -7.73
CA ASN A 445 -5.39 32.84 -9.04
C ASN A 445 -6.71 32.34 -9.64
N ASN A 446 -7.36 33.15 -10.45
CA ASN A 446 -8.67 32.85 -11.04
C ASN A 446 -8.59 32.46 -12.52
N TYR A 447 -7.40 32.34 -13.10
CA TYR A 447 -7.25 32.01 -14.51
C TYR A 447 -7.53 30.53 -14.76
N ILE A 448 -8.55 30.24 -15.58
CA ILE A 448 -8.84 28.91 -16.11
C ILE A 448 -8.97 29.05 -17.65
N PRO A 449 -8.21 28.25 -18.43
CA PRO A 449 -8.31 28.27 -19.90
C PRO A 449 -9.72 27.94 -20.37
N ASP A 450 -10.21 28.62 -21.41
CA ASP A 450 -11.56 28.46 -21.95
C ASP A 450 -11.93 26.99 -22.23
N ARG A 451 -10.97 26.23 -22.75
CA ARG A 451 -11.15 24.81 -23.02
C ARG A 451 -11.50 24.02 -21.75
N VAL A 452 -10.80 24.30 -20.64
CA VAL A 452 -11.04 23.63 -19.36
C VAL A 452 -12.32 24.13 -18.72
N TYR A 453 -12.56 25.45 -18.75
CA TYR A 453 -13.81 26.07 -18.30
C TYR A 453 -15.03 25.41 -18.98
N ASN A 454 -15.03 25.30 -20.30
CA ASN A 454 -16.14 24.73 -21.07
C ASN A 454 -16.41 23.27 -20.72
N ILE A 455 -15.38 22.48 -20.37
CA ILE A 455 -15.57 21.11 -19.89
C ILE A 455 -16.28 21.12 -18.53
N LEU A 456 -15.78 21.92 -17.58
CA LEU A 456 -16.39 22.01 -16.25
C LEU A 456 -17.84 22.49 -16.32
N ASP A 457 -18.10 23.53 -17.11
CA ASP A 457 -19.40 24.14 -17.28
C ASP A 457 -20.43 23.17 -17.92
N ASN A 458 -19.97 22.37 -18.88
CA ASN A 458 -20.84 21.38 -19.53
C ASN A 458 -21.38 20.30 -18.58
N TYR A 459 -20.62 19.91 -17.57
CA TYR A 459 -21.00 18.83 -16.65
C TYR A 459 -21.46 19.31 -15.26
N ALA A 460 -21.02 20.49 -14.83
CA ALA A 460 -21.36 21.08 -13.54
C ALA A 460 -21.51 22.61 -13.60
N PRO A 461 -22.45 23.14 -14.39
CA PRO A 461 -22.53 24.58 -14.67
C PRO A 461 -22.66 25.45 -13.42
N THR A 462 -23.56 25.10 -12.52
CA THR A 462 -23.77 25.85 -11.26
C THR A 462 -22.54 25.84 -10.36
N GLU A 463 -21.91 24.68 -10.20
CA GLU A 463 -20.69 24.54 -9.42
C GLU A 463 -19.52 25.30 -10.05
N THR A 464 -19.42 25.31 -11.38
CA THR A 464 -18.39 26.03 -12.12
C THR A 464 -18.52 27.55 -11.96
N GLU A 465 -19.73 28.07 -12.13
CA GLU A 465 -19.98 29.51 -11.89
C GLU A 465 -19.65 29.92 -10.44
N ASN A 466 -20.07 29.11 -9.47
CA ASN A 466 -19.78 29.38 -8.05
C ASN A 466 -18.28 29.27 -7.74
N MET A 467 -17.55 28.33 -8.36
CA MET A 467 -16.10 28.21 -8.23
C MET A 467 -15.39 29.43 -8.80
N MET A 468 -15.79 29.97 -9.95
CA MET A 468 -15.20 31.16 -10.53
C MET A 468 -15.39 32.39 -9.64
N LYS A 469 -16.61 32.62 -9.14
CA LYS A 469 -16.90 33.69 -8.18
C LYS A 469 -16.07 33.55 -6.89
N LEU A 470 -15.86 32.33 -6.44
CA LEU A 470 -15.02 32.05 -5.29
C LEU A 470 -13.56 32.38 -5.58
N LEU A 471 -13.02 31.91 -6.71
CA LEU A 471 -11.63 32.18 -7.13
C LEU A 471 -11.38 33.68 -7.31
N ASP A 472 -12.32 34.45 -7.89
CA ASP A 472 -12.23 35.90 -8.01
C ASP A 472 -12.03 36.55 -6.62
N ARG A 473 -12.92 36.26 -5.69
CA ARG A 473 -12.85 36.78 -4.32
C ARG A 473 -11.56 36.38 -3.59
N LEU A 474 -11.12 35.12 -3.72
CA LEU A 474 -9.90 34.63 -3.08
C LEU A 474 -8.65 35.25 -3.68
N THR A 475 -8.63 35.46 -5.01
CA THR A 475 -7.54 36.11 -5.71
C THR A 475 -7.41 37.60 -5.33
N GLU A 476 -8.54 38.30 -5.15
CA GLU A 476 -8.53 39.68 -4.64
C GLU A 476 -7.95 39.75 -3.22
N ALA A 477 -8.33 38.81 -2.35
CA ALA A 477 -7.89 38.78 -0.95
C ALA A 477 -6.43 38.31 -0.79
N ASN A 478 -6.01 37.27 -1.49
CA ASN A 478 -4.71 36.62 -1.34
C ASN A 478 -4.12 36.20 -2.71
N PRO A 479 -3.67 37.15 -3.54
CA PRO A 479 -3.17 36.85 -4.87
C PRO A 479 -1.84 36.08 -4.86
N ILE A 480 -1.66 35.20 -5.85
CA ILE A 480 -0.35 34.62 -6.17
C ILE A 480 0.54 35.77 -6.66
N LYS A 481 1.66 35.99 -6.00
CA LYS A 481 2.61 37.01 -6.39
C LYS A 481 3.26 36.56 -7.69
N LYS A 482 3.18 37.40 -8.73
CA LYS A 482 4.01 37.21 -9.95
C LYS A 482 5.47 37.34 -9.52
N GLY A 483 6.24 36.27 -9.65
CA GLY A 483 7.68 36.27 -9.45
C GLY A 483 8.42 37.13 -10.47
#